data_9fef1a451b1ec746537ebeda0468648f
#
_entry.id   9fef1a451b1ec746537ebeda0468648f
#
_cell.length_a   1.000
_cell.length_b   1.000
_cell.length_c   1.000
_cell.angle_alpha   90.00
_cell.angle_beta   90.00
_cell.angle_gamma   90.00
#
_symmetry.space_group_name_H-M   'P 1'
#
loop_
_entity.id
_entity.type
_entity.pdbx_description
1 polymer ?
#
loop_
_entity_poly.entity_id
_entity_poly.type
_entity_poly.pdbx_seq_one_letter_code
_entity_poly.pdbx_strand_id
1 'polypeptide(L)'
;MRLDIDGWLLLSAVIVLAAVVSVRVAHRTGLPSLLLYLALGVALGESGLGIHFEDAELAKQIGLIALAIILAEGGLTTNWEHVRKAVPTALVLATFGVAVSIIVLALAVFGFLGMDWRTAMLLGAILASTDAAAVFSVLRRLPLPPRLAGTLEAESGFNDAPTVIVVVMLSQVSAPMPTTWNVLGTALWELAAGAAVGCAAGPIAAYALRRVALPASGLYPIAVLAVAFIAYSGAVLLHASGFLSVYVAALIIGNSRLPHRAATRGFAEGAAWLAQIGLFVILGLLVSPDELPSQIIPGLVAGLALVLLARPISVVLSSLAVRLTRIDHVSWREQVFLSWAGLRGAVPIVLATIPWAAGVPGAKALFNEVFVIVVVFTLIQGPTLPFLARVLGLSNDGEARDLDVEAAPLEELNADLLQVRIPPQSKLHGVEVFELRLPADAAVTMVVRDGHSFVPDGSTRLRRDDQLLVVTTAAQRRTVEKRLRAVSRRGKLAGWYGETGD
;
A
#
# COMPACT_ATOMS: atom_id res chain seq x y z
N MET A 1 1.19 -13.29 33.92
CA MET A 1 2.53 -13.93 33.90
C MET A 1 3.58 -12.83 33.77
N ARG A 2 4.47 -12.64 34.76
CA ARG A 2 5.59 -11.68 34.61
C ARG A 2 6.70 -12.41 33.89
N LEU A 3 6.88 -12.12 32.61
CA LEU A 3 7.98 -12.65 31.82
C LEU A 3 9.22 -11.78 32.09
N ASP A 4 10.38 -12.43 32.26
CA ASP A 4 11.68 -11.78 32.24
C ASP A 4 12.01 -11.32 30.81
N ILE A 5 13.07 -10.52 30.64
CA ILE A 5 13.47 -10.00 29.31
C ILE A 5 13.66 -11.15 28.31
N ASP A 6 14.23 -12.26 28.73
CA ASP A 6 14.42 -13.44 27.86
C ASP A 6 13.10 -14.08 27.44
N GLY A 7 12.09 -14.09 28.33
CA GLY A 7 10.74 -14.55 28.01
C GLY A 7 10.04 -13.66 26.97
N TRP A 8 10.18 -12.35 27.09
CA TRP A 8 9.66 -11.40 26.10
C TRP A 8 10.38 -11.51 24.76
N LEU A 9 11.70 -11.70 24.76
CA LEU A 9 12.49 -11.93 23.55
C LEU A 9 12.07 -13.22 22.84
N LEU A 10 11.92 -14.32 23.58
CA LEU A 10 11.46 -15.58 23.03
C LEU A 10 10.05 -15.45 22.45
N LEU A 11 9.13 -14.85 23.19
CA LEU A 11 7.75 -14.65 22.75
C LEU A 11 7.69 -13.83 21.46
N SER A 12 8.39 -12.70 21.41
CA SER A 12 8.42 -11.85 20.21
C SER A 12 9.03 -12.56 19.01
N ALA A 13 10.11 -13.33 19.21
CA ALA A 13 10.71 -14.12 18.13
C ALA A 13 9.76 -15.21 17.60
N VAL A 14 9.05 -15.92 18.50
CA VAL A 14 8.03 -16.90 18.12
C VAL A 14 6.87 -16.25 17.37
N ILE A 15 6.41 -15.10 17.82
CA ILE A 15 5.33 -14.32 17.15
C ILE A 15 5.75 -13.96 15.72
N VAL A 16 6.94 -13.37 15.55
CA VAL A 16 7.44 -12.99 14.22
C VAL A 16 7.58 -14.21 13.32
N LEU A 17 8.12 -15.32 13.84
CA LEU A 17 8.26 -16.55 13.06
C LEU A 17 6.89 -17.14 12.67
N ALA A 18 5.94 -17.18 13.59
CA ALA A 18 4.58 -17.64 13.33
C ALA A 18 3.89 -16.74 12.28
N ALA A 19 4.07 -15.42 12.37
CA ALA A 19 3.56 -14.48 11.39
C ALA A 19 4.18 -14.70 9.99
N VAL A 20 5.50 -14.91 9.90
CA VAL A 20 6.16 -15.23 8.63
C VAL A 20 5.63 -16.53 8.02
N VAL A 21 5.44 -17.56 8.83
CA VAL A 21 4.87 -18.84 8.37
C VAL A 21 3.42 -18.66 7.93
N SER A 22 2.64 -17.82 8.61
CA SER A 22 1.24 -17.55 8.28
C SER A 22 1.06 -16.91 6.91
N VAL A 23 2.04 -16.14 6.40
CA VAL A 23 2.03 -15.61 5.02
C VAL A 23 1.89 -16.74 4.00
N ARG A 24 2.57 -17.87 4.22
CA ARG A 24 2.48 -19.04 3.33
C ARG A 24 1.08 -19.64 3.33
N VAL A 25 0.42 -19.64 4.48
CA VAL A 25 -0.98 -20.10 4.61
C VAL A 25 -1.91 -19.12 3.89
N ALA A 26 -1.74 -17.83 4.12
CA ALA A 26 -2.49 -16.77 3.44
C ALA A 26 -2.39 -16.90 1.91
N HIS A 27 -1.19 -17.15 1.39
CA HIS A 27 -0.95 -17.37 -0.03
C HIS A 27 -1.70 -18.58 -0.60
N ARG A 28 -1.84 -19.66 0.16
CA ARG A 28 -2.54 -20.88 -0.28
C ARG A 28 -4.05 -20.76 -0.20
N THR A 29 -4.55 -20.07 0.83
CA THR A 29 -6.00 -19.94 1.09
C THR A 29 -6.62 -18.74 0.38
N GLY A 30 -5.82 -17.78 -0.11
CA GLY A 30 -6.30 -16.53 -0.69
C GLY A 30 -6.75 -15.50 0.34
N LEU A 31 -6.54 -15.76 1.63
CA LEU A 31 -6.86 -14.83 2.69
C LEU A 31 -5.83 -13.69 2.76
N PRO A 32 -6.22 -12.47 3.13
CA PRO A 32 -5.28 -11.41 3.45
C PRO A 32 -4.43 -11.77 4.68
N SER A 33 -3.09 -11.71 4.56
CA SER A 33 -2.15 -12.06 5.64
C SER A 33 -2.37 -11.22 6.91
N LEU A 34 -2.84 -10.00 6.76
CA LEU A 34 -3.12 -9.06 7.84
C LEU A 34 -4.11 -9.63 8.87
N LEU A 35 -5.14 -10.37 8.40
CA LEU A 35 -6.13 -10.99 9.29
C LEU A 35 -5.52 -12.12 10.13
N LEU A 36 -4.50 -12.81 9.61
CA LEU A 36 -3.81 -13.85 10.37
C LEU A 36 -2.94 -13.24 11.49
N TYR A 37 -2.31 -12.10 11.25
CA TYR A 37 -1.56 -11.37 12.28
C TYR A 37 -2.48 -10.86 13.38
N LEU A 38 -3.65 -10.33 12.98
CA LEU A 38 -4.68 -9.88 13.90
C LEU A 38 -5.22 -11.04 14.76
N ALA A 39 -5.54 -12.18 14.12
CA ALA A 39 -5.97 -13.39 14.81
C ALA A 39 -4.88 -13.92 15.76
N LEU A 40 -3.60 -13.85 15.39
CA LEU A 40 -2.49 -14.18 16.25
C LEU A 40 -2.47 -13.29 17.51
N GLY A 41 -2.65 -11.97 17.35
CA GLY A 41 -2.76 -11.02 18.47
C GLY A 41 -3.92 -11.36 19.41
N VAL A 42 -5.11 -11.62 18.86
CA VAL A 42 -6.29 -12.04 19.65
C VAL A 42 -6.03 -13.36 20.41
N ALA A 43 -5.39 -14.34 19.74
CA ALA A 43 -5.06 -15.62 20.37
C ALA A 43 -4.01 -15.49 21.50
N LEU A 44 -3.13 -14.50 21.44
CA LEU A 44 -2.19 -14.19 22.52
C LEU A 44 -2.82 -13.39 23.65
N GLY A 45 -3.90 -12.67 23.36
CA GLY A 45 -4.60 -11.77 24.28
C GLY A 45 -5.27 -12.46 25.46
N GLU A 46 -6.12 -11.70 26.13
CA GLU A 46 -6.77 -12.07 27.39
C GLU A 46 -7.54 -13.39 27.31
N SER A 47 -8.31 -13.59 26.26
CA SER A 47 -9.14 -14.79 26.04
C SER A 47 -8.35 -16.00 25.50
N GLY A 48 -7.06 -15.83 25.17
CA GLY A 48 -6.20 -16.91 24.67
C GLY A 48 -5.11 -17.29 25.66
N LEU A 49 -3.88 -16.78 25.46
CA LEU A 49 -2.73 -17.04 26.35
C LEU A 49 -2.72 -16.17 27.62
N GLY A 50 -3.68 -15.28 27.81
CA GLY A 50 -3.83 -14.45 29.01
C GLY A 50 -2.86 -13.27 29.07
N ILE A 51 -2.39 -12.75 27.93
CA ILE A 51 -1.61 -11.52 27.91
C ILE A 51 -2.56 -10.34 27.95
N HIS A 52 -2.58 -9.63 29.08
CA HIS A 52 -3.35 -8.42 29.25
C HIS A 52 -2.61 -7.23 28.65
N PHE A 53 -3.21 -6.58 27.65
CA PHE A 53 -2.70 -5.38 27.03
C PHE A 53 -3.86 -4.40 26.78
N GLU A 54 -3.96 -3.36 27.62
CA GLU A 54 -5.07 -2.39 27.59
C GLU A 54 -4.57 -0.94 27.34
N ASP A 55 -3.28 -0.76 27.09
CA ASP A 55 -2.70 0.57 26.92
C ASP A 55 -2.97 1.11 25.51
N ALA A 56 -4.09 1.80 25.34
CA ALA A 56 -4.49 2.43 24.08
C ALA A 56 -3.50 3.54 23.65
N GLU A 57 -2.87 4.24 24.62
CA GLU A 57 -1.88 5.28 24.28
C GLU A 57 -0.62 4.68 23.69
N LEU A 58 -0.10 3.59 24.29
CA LEU A 58 1.05 2.87 23.74
C LEU A 58 0.72 2.24 22.38
N ALA A 59 -0.47 1.63 22.23
CA ALA A 59 -0.93 1.08 20.97
C ALA A 59 -1.02 2.16 19.87
N LYS A 60 -1.55 3.33 20.20
CA LYS A 60 -1.59 4.50 19.30
C LYS A 60 -0.19 4.91 18.86
N GLN A 61 0.74 5.09 19.81
CA GLN A 61 2.11 5.53 19.50
C GLN A 61 2.84 4.54 18.58
N ILE A 62 2.80 3.24 18.92
CA ILE A 62 3.39 2.19 18.08
C ILE A 62 2.69 2.15 16.72
N GLY A 63 1.37 2.28 16.70
CA GLY A 63 0.58 2.32 15.49
C GLY A 63 0.97 3.45 14.54
N LEU A 64 1.13 4.66 15.03
CA LEU A 64 1.53 5.83 14.24
C LEU A 64 2.96 5.68 13.68
N ILE A 65 3.89 5.13 14.49
CA ILE A 65 5.26 4.84 14.03
C ILE A 65 5.25 3.76 12.94
N ALA A 66 4.50 2.69 13.15
CA ALA A 66 4.37 1.61 12.17
C ALA A 66 3.77 2.11 10.84
N LEU A 67 2.71 2.94 10.91
CA LEU A 67 2.12 3.56 9.72
C LEU A 67 3.11 4.49 9.00
N ALA A 68 3.94 5.25 9.72
CA ALA A 68 4.98 6.07 9.10
C ALA A 68 6.01 5.23 8.34
N ILE A 69 6.42 4.06 8.88
CA ILE A 69 7.33 3.12 8.21
C ILE A 69 6.66 2.52 6.95
N ILE A 70 5.40 2.09 7.06
CA ILE A 70 4.64 1.51 5.94
C ILE A 70 4.46 2.53 4.82
N LEU A 71 4.13 3.78 5.16
CA LEU A 71 4.00 4.86 4.17
C LEU A 71 5.35 5.25 3.54
N ALA A 72 6.43 5.20 4.31
CA ALA A 72 7.78 5.40 3.77
C ALA A 72 8.13 4.32 2.75
N GLU A 73 7.87 3.05 3.04
CA GLU A 73 8.06 1.94 2.10
C GLU A 73 7.18 2.13 0.85
N GLY A 74 5.88 2.41 1.03
CA GLY A 74 4.95 2.67 -0.05
C GLY A 74 5.45 3.79 -0.98
N GLY A 75 5.92 4.92 -0.42
CA GLY A 75 6.50 6.01 -1.21
C GLY A 75 7.79 5.61 -1.95
N LEU A 76 8.70 4.86 -1.29
CA LEU A 76 9.96 4.39 -1.89
C LEU A 76 9.77 3.41 -3.04
N THR A 77 8.73 2.59 -2.98
CA THR A 77 8.44 1.56 -3.99
C THR A 77 7.57 2.07 -5.12
N THR A 78 6.75 3.10 -4.89
CA THR A 78 5.88 3.71 -5.89
C THR A 78 6.68 4.30 -7.06
N ASN A 79 6.33 3.87 -8.28
CA ASN A 79 6.92 4.40 -9.50
C ASN A 79 6.16 5.65 -9.99
N TRP A 80 6.78 6.82 -9.87
CA TRP A 80 6.17 8.10 -10.26
C TRP A 80 5.67 8.15 -11.71
N GLU A 81 6.39 7.55 -12.64
CA GLU A 81 5.99 7.56 -14.06
C GLU A 81 4.68 6.83 -14.31
N HIS A 82 4.42 5.74 -13.55
CA HIS A 82 3.17 4.99 -13.66
C HIS A 82 2.01 5.72 -12.96
N VAL A 83 2.29 6.29 -11.78
CA VAL A 83 1.26 6.88 -10.91
C VAL A 83 0.91 8.31 -11.29
N ARG A 84 1.82 9.10 -11.86
CA ARG A 84 1.64 10.54 -12.12
C ARG A 84 0.36 10.89 -12.89
N LYS A 85 -0.06 10.01 -13.81
CA LYS A 85 -1.30 10.22 -14.59
C LYS A 85 -2.56 9.96 -13.75
N ALA A 86 -2.45 9.13 -12.72
CA ALA A 86 -3.54 8.79 -11.82
C ALA A 86 -3.66 9.75 -10.62
N VAL A 87 -2.57 10.46 -10.28
CA VAL A 87 -2.50 11.38 -9.12
C VAL A 87 -3.65 12.39 -9.07
N PRO A 88 -4.04 13.09 -10.14
CA PRO A 88 -5.13 14.07 -10.04
C PRO A 88 -6.47 13.43 -9.63
N THR A 89 -6.80 12.27 -10.21
CA THR A 89 -8.01 11.51 -9.85
C THR A 89 -7.92 10.98 -8.42
N ALA A 90 -6.75 10.45 -8.03
CA ALA A 90 -6.50 9.95 -6.69
C ALA A 90 -6.59 11.06 -5.62
N LEU A 91 -6.09 12.27 -5.89
CA LEU A 91 -6.20 13.41 -4.98
C LEU A 91 -7.65 13.83 -4.76
N VAL A 92 -8.48 13.83 -5.81
CA VAL A 92 -9.92 14.13 -5.66
C VAL A 92 -10.60 13.05 -4.81
N LEU A 93 -10.29 11.78 -5.04
CA LEU A 93 -10.79 10.67 -4.22
C LEU A 93 -10.31 10.75 -2.76
N ALA A 94 -9.04 11.05 -2.54
CA ALA A 94 -8.42 11.13 -1.23
C ALA A 94 -8.82 12.39 -0.40
N THR A 95 -9.36 13.43 -1.04
CA THR A 95 -9.79 14.65 -0.34
C THR A 95 -11.30 14.81 -0.37
N PHE A 96 -11.86 15.17 -1.52
CA PHE A 96 -13.31 15.35 -1.70
C PHE A 96 -14.06 14.03 -1.45
N GLY A 97 -13.55 12.92 -1.99
CA GLY A 97 -14.14 11.59 -1.79
C GLY A 97 -14.14 11.16 -0.33
N VAL A 98 -13.06 11.42 0.40
CA VAL A 98 -12.97 11.17 1.85
C VAL A 98 -14.03 12.00 2.59
N ALA A 99 -14.14 13.30 2.31
CA ALA A 99 -15.14 14.15 2.96
C ALA A 99 -16.58 13.65 2.70
N VAL A 100 -16.89 13.26 1.46
CA VAL A 100 -18.18 12.65 1.12
C VAL A 100 -18.40 11.35 1.86
N SER A 101 -17.39 10.46 1.92
CA SER A 101 -17.48 9.19 2.65
C SER A 101 -17.76 9.39 4.12
N ILE A 102 -17.07 10.35 4.77
CA ILE A 102 -17.28 10.69 6.18
C ILE A 102 -18.72 11.12 6.42
N ILE A 103 -19.22 12.06 5.62
CA ILE A 103 -20.57 12.63 5.80
C ILE A 103 -21.63 11.57 5.55
N VAL A 104 -21.53 10.81 4.45
CA VAL A 104 -22.52 9.80 4.09
C VAL A 104 -22.58 8.70 5.13
N LEU A 105 -21.42 8.21 5.59
CA LEU A 105 -21.38 7.19 6.63
C LEU A 105 -21.89 7.72 7.95
N ALA A 106 -21.51 8.93 8.36
CA ALA A 106 -21.99 9.56 9.60
C ALA A 106 -23.52 9.71 9.58
N LEU A 107 -24.10 10.17 8.48
CA LEU A 107 -25.56 10.27 8.31
C LEU A 107 -26.24 8.90 8.39
N ALA A 108 -25.64 7.87 7.79
CA ALA A 108 -26.19 6.51 7.82
C ALA A 108 -26.18 5.93 9.24
N VAL A 109 -25.05 5.99 9.96
CA VAL A 109 -24.98 5.43 11.32
C VAL A 109 -25.76 6.27 12.33
N PHE A 110 -25.82 7.59 12.17
CA PHE A 110 -26.71 8.46 12.95
C PHE A 110 -28.17 8.04 12.76
N GLY A 111 -28.61 7.82 11.51
CA GLY A 111 -30.00 7.46 11.21
C GLY A 111 -30.37 6.02 11.54
N PHE A 112 -29.50 5.04 11.29
CA PHE A 112 -29.80 3.62 11.47
C PHE A 112 -29.46 3.08 12.85
N LEU A 113 -28.38 3.59 13.47
CA LEU A 113 -27.89 3.11 14.77
C LEU A 113 -28.23 4.06 15.92
N GLY A 114 -28.72 5.28 15.63
CA GLY A 114 -29.02 6.29 16.65
C GLY A 114 -27.78 6.78 17.42
N MET A 115 -26.58 6.67 16.82
CA MET A 115 -25.36 7.18 17.43
C MET A 115 -25.41 8.71 17.56
N ASP A 116 -24.75 9.27 18.57
CA ASP A 116 -24.56 10.71 18.63
C ASP A 116 -23.73 11.22 17.45
N TRP A 117 -23.93 12.47 17.06
CA TRP A 117 -23.34 13.02 15.84
C TRP A 117 -21.81 13.02 15.85
N ARG A 118 -21.17 13.27 17.02
CA ARG A 118 -19.70 13.24 17.14
C ARG A 118 -19.14 11.85 16.93
N THR A 119 -19.73 10.84 17.56
CA THR A 119 -19.34 9.43 17.40
C THR A 119 -19.59 8.96 15.97
N ALA A 120 -20.71 9.33 15.35
CA ALA A 120 -21.00 9.03 13.96
C ALA A 120 -19.96 9.63 12.99
N MET A 121 -19.58 10.89 13.21
CA MET A 121 -18.51 11.55 12.44
C MET A 121 -17.15 10.92 12.68
N LEU A 122 -16.82 10.52 13.91
CA LEU A 122 -15.59 9.79 14.23
C LEU A 122 -15.52 8.45 13.50
N LEU A 123 -16.60 7.65 13.55
CA LEU A 123 -16.67 6.37 12.83
C LEU A 123 -16.51 6.59 11.33
N GLY A 124 -17.19 7.62 10.79
CA GLY A 124 -17.04 8.02 9.39
C GLY A 124 -15.62 8.38 9.01
N ALA A 125 -14.93 9.18 9.83
CA ALA A 125 -13.55 9.61 9.59
C ALA A 125 -12.57 8.44 9.69
N ILE A 126 -12.68 7.60 10.73
CA ILE A 126 -11.83 6.41 10.93
C ILE A 126 -11.94 5.46 9.74
N LEU A 127 -13.17 5.22 9.26
CA LEU A 127 -13.43 4.28 8.18
C LEU A 127 -13.28 4.90 6.78
N ALA A 128 -13.02 6.18 6.63
CA ALA A 128 -12.83 6.80 5.30
C ALA A 128 -11.47 6.44 4.67
N SER A 129 -10.44 6.16 5.47
CA SER A 129 -9.13 5.71 5.00
C SER A 129 -9.19 4.32 4.35
N THR A 130 -8.42 4.11 3.28
CA THR A 130 -8.25 2.81 2.59
C THR A 130 -6.81 2.33 2.73
N ASP A 131 -6.59 1.02 2.85
CA ASP A 131 -5.27 0.44 3.05
C ASP A 131 -4.66 -0.04 1.73
N ALA A 132 -3.57 0.62 1.30
CA ALA A 132 -2.80 0.25 0.13
C ALA A 132 -2.26 -1.18 0.23
N ALA A 133 -1.71 -1.56 1.39
CA ALA A 133 -1.10 -2.88 1.57
C ALA A 133 -2.13 -4.00 1.42
N ALA A 134 -3.34 -3.84 1.98
CA ALA A 134 -4.44 -4.77 1.81
C ALA A 134 -4.86 -4.87 0.34
N VAL A 135 -5.01 -3.74 -0.35
CA VAL A 135 -5.37 -3.69 -1.77
C VAL A 135 -4.29 -4.37 -2.62
N PHE A 136 -3.02 -4.02 -2.43
CA PHE A 136 -1.91 -4.59 -3.21
C PHE A 136 -1.71 -6.08 -3.00
N SER A 137 -1.90 -6.58 -1.78
CA SER A 137 -1.78 -8.02 -1.50
C SER A 137 -2.72 -8.85 -2.38
N VAL A 138 -3.88 -8.30 -2.70
CA VAL A 138 -4.88 -8.91 -3.58
C VAL A 138 -4.60 -8.60 -5.06
N LEU A 139 -4.23 -7.35 -5.37
CA LEU A 139 -4.05 -6.89 -6.76
C LEU A 139 -2.77 -7.41 -7.43
N ARG A 140 -1.71 -7.75 -6.69
CA ARG A 140 -0.48 -8.36 -7.26
C ARG A 140 -0.77 -9.60 -8.11
N ARG A 141 -1.94 -10.22 -7.94
CA ARG A 141 -2.39 -11.40 -8.69
C ARG A 141 -3.27 -11.08 -9.89
N LEU A 142 -3.66 -9.80 -10.05
CA LEU A 142 -4.57 -9.36 -11.08
C LEU A 142 -3.86 -8.40 -12.04
N PRO A 143 -3.85 -8.68 -13.35
CA PRO A 143 -3.39 -7.72 -14.35
C PRO A 143 -4.44 -6.63 -14.54
N LEU A 144 -4.44 -5.63 -13.67
CA LEU A 144 -5.27 -4.42 -13.82
C LEU A 144 -4.62 -3.43 -14.78
N PRO A 145 -5.41 -2.57 -15.44
CA PRO A 145 -4.88 -1.44 -16.18
C PRO A 145 -3.97 -0.60 -15.30
N PRO A 146 -2.76 -0.20 -15.75
CA PRO A 146 -1.79 0.52 -14.93
C PRO A 146 -2.34 1.80 -14.29
N ARG A 147 -3.25 2.48 -15.00
CA ARG A 147 -3.93 3.68 -14.51
C ARG A 147 -4.83 3.37 -13.30
N LEU A 148 -5.60 2.30 -13.35
CA LEU A 148 -6.51 1.93 -12.26
C LEU A 148 -5.74 1.48 -11.02
N ALA A 149 -4.70 0.66 -11.22
CA ALA A 149 -3.78 0.26 -10.15
C ALA A 149 -3.11 1.49 -9.51
N GLY A 150 -2.58 2.41 -10.33
CA GLY A 150 -1.97 3.65 -9.87
C GLY A 150 -2.95 4.59 -9.16
N THR A 151 -4.25 4.58 -9.53
CA THR A 151 -5.28 5.37 -8.82
C THR A 151 -5.50 4.83 -7.42
N LEU A 152 -5.63 3.51 -7.26
CA LEU A 152 -5.78 2.87 -5.95
C LEU A 152 -4.56 3.09 -5.05
N GLU A 153 -3.37 2.96 -5.63
CA GLU A 153 -2.10 3.19 -4.93
C GLU A 153 -1.99 4.62 -4.41
N ALA A 154 -2.19 5.58 -5.30
CA ALA A 154 -2.09 6.99 -4.93
C ALA A 154 -3.22 7.42 -3.99
N GLU A 155 -4.46 6.95 -4.21
CA GLU A 155 -5.58 7.24 -3.31
C GLU A 155 -5.25 6.83 -1.88
N SER A 156 -4.78 5.60 -1.70
CA SER A 156 -4.51 5.05 -0.38
C SER A 156 -3.30 5.72 0.30
N GLY A 157 -2.28 6.13 -0.47
CA GLY A 157 -1.16 6.89 0.09
C GLY A 157 -1.51 8.33 0.51
N PHE A 158 -2.55 8.92 -0.10
CA PHE A 158 -2.95 10.30 0.20
C PHE A 158 -4.13 10.42 1.18
N ASN A 159 -5.02 9.43 1.29
CA ASN A 159 -6.24 9.53 2.09
C ASN A 159 -6.03 9.38 3.60
N ASP A 160 -4.92 8.81 4.04
CA ASP A 160 -4.60 8.68 5.46
C ASP A 160 -4.42 10.05 6.13
N ALA A 161 -3.79 10.99 5.42
CA ALA A 161 -3.54 12.32 5.96
C ALA A 161 -4.84 13.08 6.32
N PRO A 162 -5.83 13.29 5.44
CA PRO A 162 -7.06 13.98 5.79
C PRO A 162 -7.89 13.24 6.84
N THR A 163 -7.88 11.90 6.84
CA THR A 163 -8.62 11.12 7.86
C THR A 163 -8.04 11.30 9.25
N VAL A 164 -6.71 11.25 9.39
CA VAL A 164 -6.03 11.50 10.68
C VAL A 164 -6.37 12.89 11.22
N ILE A 165 -6.32 13.93 10.37
CA ILE A 165 -6.64 15.30 10.76
C ILE A 165 -8.05 15.38 11.35
N VAL A 166 -9.04 14.82 10.66
CA VAL A 166 -10.45 14.85 11.11
C VAL A 166 -10.63 14.04 12.40
N VAL A 167 -10.01 12.86 12.50
CA VAL A 167 -10.08 12.02 13.72
C VAL A 167 -9.47 12.73 14.91
N VAL A 168 -8.30 13.34 14.78
CA VAL A 168 -7.63 14.09 15.87
C VAL A 168 -8.50 15.28 16.31
N MET A 169 -9.03 16.06 15.36
CA MET A 169 -9.90 17.19 15.68
C MET A 169 -11.18 16.77 16.43
N LEU A 170 -11.83 15.70 15.99
CA LEU A 170 -13.05 15.18 16.63
C LEU A 170 -12.78 14.48 17.97
N SER A 171 -11.54 14.05 18.22
CA SER A 171 -11.15 13.37 19.47
C SER A 171 -10.88 14.34 20.63
N GLN A 172 -10.90 15.65 20.40
CA GLN A 172 -10.70 16.67 21.45
C GLN A 172 -11.96 16.80 22.31
N VAL A 173 -12.06 16.03 23.38
CA VAL A 173 -13.26 15.96 24.24
C VAL A 173 -13.66 17.32 24.83
N SER A 174 -12.68 18.13 25.26
CA SER A 174 -12.91 19.42 25.91
C SER A 174 -13.28 20.54 24.93
N ALA A 175 -13.13 20.34 23.64
CA ALA A 175 -13.44 21.33 22.62
C ALA A 175 -14.87 21.16 22.08
N PRO A 176 -15.56 22.27 21.72
CA PRO A 176 -16.82 22.17 20.99
C PRO A 176 -16.61 21.48 19.64
N MET A 177 -17.69 21.00 19.03
CA MET A 177 -17.61 20.44 17.67
C MET A 177 -16.98 21.46 16.74
N PRO A 178 -15.94 21.08 15.98
CA PRO A 178 -15.29 22.01 15.07
C PRO A 178 -16.29 22.43 13.96
N THR A 179 -16.24 23.72 13.62
CA THR A 179 -17.02 24.20 12.47
C THR A 179 -16.45 23.67 11.17
N THR A 180 -17.28 23.56 10.13
CA THR A 180 -16.84 23.11 8.80
C THR A 180 -15.65 23.93 8.29
N TRP A 181 -15.65 25.25 8.53
CA TRP A 181 -14.57 26.13 8.12
C TRP A 181 -13.27 25.87 8.87
N ASN A 182 -13.34 25.53 10.16
CA ASN A 182 -12.16 25.15 10.93
C ASN A 182 -11.58 23.82 10.42
N VAL A 183 -12.42 22.84 10.14
CA VAL A 183 -11.97 21.55 9.57
C VAL A 183 -11.31 21.78 8.21
N LEU A 184 -11.94 22.52 7.31
CA LEU A 184 -11.39 22.80 5.99
C LEU A 184 -10.08 23.61 6.07
N GLY A 185 -10.02 24.64 6.91
CA GLY A 185 -8.83 25.47 7.08
C GLY A 185 -7.66 24.69 7.65
N THR A 186 -7.88 23.90 8.70
CA THR A 186 -6.86 23.03 9.30
C THR A 186 -6.40 21.96 8.33
N ALA A 187 -7.33 21.28 7.66
CA ALA A 187 -6.98 20.25 6.68
C ALA A 187 -6.16 20.84 5.52
N LEU A 188 -6.56 22.01 4.99
CA LEU A 188 -5.81 22.67 3.92
C LEU A 188 -4.40 23.06 4.37
N TRP A 189 -4.27 23.64 5.56
CA TRP A 189 -2.97 23.99 6.14
C TRP A 189 -2.10 22.77 6.35
N GLU A 190 -2.60 21.75 7.06
CA GLU A 190 -1.82 20.55 7.41
C GLU A 190 -1.38 19.76 6.17
N LEU A 191 -2.26 19.64 5.16
CA LEU A 191 -1.92 18.97 3.91
C LEU A 191 -0.91 19.79 3.08
N ALA A 192 -1.12 21.11 2.94
CA ALA A 192 -0.22 21.96 2.15
C ALA A 192 1.17 22.05 2.80
N ALA A 193 1.23 22.28 4.11
CA ALA A 193 2.47 22.35 4.85
C ALA A 193 3.19 20.99 4.92
N GLY A 194 2.44 19.88 5.12
CA GLY A 194 3.01 18.54 5.09
C GLY A 194 3.62 18.18 3.74
N ALA A 195 2.90 18.49 2.65
CA ALA A 195 3.42 18.32 1.29
C ALA A 195 4.69 19.17 1.07
N ALA A 196 4.70 20.43 1.53
CA ALA A 196 5.85 21.32 1.39
C ALA A 196 7.08 20.79 2.14
N VAL A 197 6.91 20.30 3.38
CA VAL A 197 7.99 19.66 4.15
C VAL A 197 8.51 18.42 3.43
N GLY A 198 7.64 17.55 2.93
CA GLY A 198 8.04 16.39 2.15
C GLY A 198 8.76 16.74 0.85
N CYS A 199 8.28 17.74 0.12
CA CYS A 199 8.90 18.27 -1.09
C CYS A 199 10.26 18.95 -0.83
N ALA A 200 10.51 19.45 0.37
CA ALA A 200 11.81 19.98 0.77
C ALA A 200 12.75 18.86 1.24
N ALA A 201 12.28 18.00 2.15
CA ALA A 201 13.09 16.93 2.74
C ALA A 201 13.56 15.89 1.70
N GLY A 202 12.68 15.49 0.77
CA GLY A 202 12.98 14.49 -0.25
C GLY A 202 14.18 14.85 -1.14
N PRO A 203 14.18 16.00 -1.85
CA PRO A 203 15.31 16.41 -2.69
C PRO A 203 16.59 16.68 -1.90
N ILE A 204 16.48 17.29 -0.73
CA ILE A 204 17.63 17.55 0.15
C ILE A 204 18.31 16.24 0.51
N ALA A 205 17.53 15.25 0.98
CA ALA A 205 18.04 13.93 1.33
C ALA A 205 18.62 13.20 0.12
N ALA A 206 17.91 13.22 -1.02
CA ALA A 206 18.40 12.60 -2.24
C ALA A 206 19.72 13.23 -2.74
N TYR A 207 19.88 14.55 -2.59
CA TYR A 207 21.11 15.25 -2.91
C TYR A 207 22.24 14.87 -1.93
N ALA A 208 21.95 14.89 -0.62
CA ALA A 208 22.92 14.55 0.42
C ALA A 208 23.42 13.10 0.26
N LEU A 209 22.50 12.14 0.12
CA LEU A 209 22.83 10.71 -0.03
C LEU A 209 23.64 10.39 -1.28
N ARG A 210 23.51 11.18 -2.35
CA ARG A 210 24.37 11.05 -3.55
C ARG A 210 25.78 11.60 -3.35
N ARG A 211 25.94 12.60 -2.47
CA ARG A 211 27.23 13.26 -2.22
C ARG A 211 28.02 12.60 -1.10
N VAL A 212 27.34 12.07 -0.10
CA VAL A 212 27.95 11.38 1.02
C VAL A 212 28.24 9.94 0.60
N ALA A 213 29.49 9.62 0.26
CA ALA A 213 29.90 8.26 0.00
C ALA A 213 29.96 7.49 1.32
N LEU A 214 28.84 6.83 1.68
CA LEU A 214 28.77 6.01 2.89
C LEU A 214 29.62 4.75 2.71
N PRO A 215 30.38 4.34 3.75
CA PRO A 215 31.35 3.23 3.62
C PRO A 215 30.71 1.85 3.52
N ALA A 216 29.40 1.71 3.81
CA ALA A 216 28.67 0.45 3.75
C ALA A 216 27.29 0.65 3.11
N SER A 217 26.89 -0.31 2.26
CA SER A 217 25.60 -0.30 1.55
C SER A 217 24.40 -0.29 2.51
N GLY A 218 24.53 -0.97 3.67
CA GLY A 218 23.49 -1.01 4.70
C GLY A 218 23.23 0.31 5.43
N LEU A 219 24.12 1.31 5.31
CA LEU A 219 23.91 2.63 5.92
C LEU A 219 22.92 3.49 5.10
N TYR A 220 22.81 3.28 3.80
CA TYR A 220 21.86 4.01 2.96
C TYR A 220 20.40 3.80 3.36
N PRO A 221 19.90 2.57 3.54
CA PRO A 221 18.54 2.33 4.01
C PRO A 221 18.26 2.92 5.41
N ILE A 222 19.24 2.84 6.33
CA ILE A 222 19.11 3.44 7.67
C ILE A 222 18.98 4.96 7.55
N ALA A 223 19.80 5.59 6.72
CA ALA A 223 19.74 7.04 6.50
C ALA A 223 18.40 7.45 5.86
N VAL A 224 17.88 6.68 4.89
CA VAL A 224 16.57 6.94 4.28
C VAL A 224 15.45 6.84 5.31
N LEU A 225 15.47 5.82 6.18
CA LEU A 225 14.48 5.69 7.25
C LEU A 225 14.58 6.84 8.26
N ALA A 226 15.80 7.27 8.62
CA ALA A 226 16.00 8.43 9.48
C ALA A 226 15.43 9.72 8.84
N VAL A 227 15.64 9.92 7.54
CA VAL A 227 15.03 11.05 6.79
C VAL A 227 13.51 10.97 6.81
N ALA A 228 12.93 9.78 6.66
CA ALA A 228 11.48 9.59 6.75
C ALA A 228 10.95 10.05 8.11
N PHE A 229 11.61 9.68 9.21
CA PHE A 229 11.22 10.15 10.54
C PHE A 229 11.48 11.65 10.76
N ILE A 230 12.55 12.21 10.19
CA ILE A 230 12.79 13.67 10.23
C ILE A 230 11.67 14.41 9.49
N ALA A 231 11.25 13.91 8.31
CA ALA A 231 10.16 14.50 7.55
C ALA A 231 8.83 14.40 8.31
N TYR A 232 8.55 13.25 8.95
CA TYR A 232 7.37 13.07 9.80
C TYR A 232 7.37 14.04 10.97
N SER A 233 8.39 13.97 11.82
CA SER A 233 8.46 14.75 13.05
C SER A 233 8.59 16.25 12.76
N GLY A 234 9.35 16.63 11.73
CA GLY A 234 9.45 18.02 11.30
C GLY A 234 8.14 18.62 10.86
N ALA A 235 7.31 17.84 10.13
CA ALA A 235 5.97 18.28 9.76
C ALA A 235 5.05 18.41 10.99
N VAL A 236 5.06 17.41 11.89
CA VAL A 236 4.24 17.43 13.12
C VAL A 236 4.60 18.62 14.00
N LEU A 237 5.89 18.97 14.16
CA LEU A 237 6.32 20.14 14.91
C LEU A 237 5.82 21.47 14.31
N LEU A 238 5.54 21.49 13.02
CA LEU A 238 4.96 22.65 12.32
C LEU A 238 3.42 22.58 12.27
N HIS A 239 2.80 21.72 13.06
CA HIS A 239 1.36 21.44 12.99
C HIS A 239 0.90 21.12 11.54
N ALA A 240 1.67 20.24 10.87
CA ALA A 240 1.41 19.80 9.50
C ALA A 240 1.31 18.27 9.46
N SER A 241 0.74 17.73 8.37
CA SER A 241 0.57 16.29 8.22
C SER A 241 1.91 15.56 8.07
N GLY A 242 2.32 14.84 9.14
CA GLY A 242 3.52 14.00 9.14
C GLY A 242 3.43 12.85 8.13
N PHE A 243 2.27 12.23 7.97
CA PHE A 243 2.06 11.12 7.06
C PHE A 243 2.22 11.54 5.60
N LEU A 244 1.62 12.67 5.20
CA LEU A 244 1.81 13.20 3.85
C LEU A 244 3.27 13.58 3.60
N SER A 245 3.93 14.18 4.60
CA SER A 245 5.34 14.56 4.49
C SER A 245 6.25 13.35 4.26
N VAL A 246 6.08 12.28 5.04
CA VAL A 246 6.83 11.01 4.86
C VAL A 246 6.60 10.43 3.49
N TYR A 247 5.33 10.29 3.07
CA TYR A 247 4.98 9.69 1.79
C TYR A 247 5.59 10.45 0.62
N VAL A 248 5.47 11.78 0.61
CA VAL A 248 6.03 12.65 -0.45
C VAL A 248 7.56 12.61 -0.45
N ALA A 249 8.20 12.70 0.72
CA ALA A 249 9.66 12.60 0.83
C ALA A 249 10.17 11.26 0.31
N ALA A 250 9.55 10.15 0.75
CA ALA A 250 9.90 8.81 0.34
C ALA A 250 9.66 8.58 -1.17
N LEU A 251 8.57 9.11 -1.73
CA LEU A 251 8.28 9.06 -3.16
C LEU A 251 9.37 9.74 -3.99
N ILE A 252 9.84 10.92 -3.57
CA ILE A 252 10.91 11.65 -4.24
C ILE A 252 12.23 10.90 -4.12
N ILE A 253 12.56 10.39 -2.95
CA ILE A 253 13.78 9.61 -2.69
C ILE A 253 13.75 8.31 -3.54
N GLY A 254 12.65 7.57 -3.53
CA GLY A 254 12.47 6.31 -4.24
C GLY A 254 12.56 6.43 -5.76
N ASN A 255 12.21 7.60 -6.32
CA ASN A 255 12.33 7.90 -7.75
C ASN A 255 13.63 8.64 -8.12
N SER A 256 14.49 8.94 -7.14
CA SER A 256 15.80 9.50 -7.34
C SER A 256 16.83 8.41 -7.69
N ARG A 257 17.91 8.79 -8.40
CA ARG A 257 19.04 7.88 -8.67
C ARG A 257 19.93 7.81 -7.42
N LEU A 258 19.57 6.96 -6.46
CA LEU A 258 20.37 6.74 -5.25
C LEU A 258 21.35 5.59 -5.45
N PRO A 259 22.54 5.64 -4.82
CA PRO A 259 23.39 4.48 -4.65
C PRO A 259 22.65 3.39 -3.86
N HIS A 260 22.93 2.11 -4.14
CA HIS A 260 22.39 0.95 -3.42
C HIS A 260 20.86 0.92 -3.31
N ARG A 261 20.16 1.37 -4.37
CA ARG A 261 18.69 1.46 -4.41
C ARG A 261 18.00 0.13 -4.09
N ALA A 262 18.53 -0.99 -4.59
CA ALA A 262 17.98 -2.33 -4.33
C ALA A 262 18.06 -2.69 -2.84
N ALA A 263 19.20 -2.44 -2.20
CA ALA A 263 19.38 -2.66 -0.76
C ALA A 263 18.44 -1.78 0.07
N THR A 264 18.27 -0.50 -0.33
CA THR A 264 17.35 0.43 0.33
C THR A 264 15.90 -0.04 0.26
N ARG A 265 15.45 -0.49 -0.92
CA ARG A 265 14.09 -1.01 -1.10
C ARG A 265 13.85 -2.31 -0.32
N GLY A 266 14.80 -3.26 -0.40
CA GLY A 266 14.67 -4.53 0.32
C GLY A 266 14.63 -4.35 1.85
N PHE A 267 15.43 -3.42 2.39
CA PHE A 267 15.39 -3.08 3.81
C PHE A 267 14.07 -2.38 4.19
N ALA A 268 13.60 -1.43 3.39
CA ALA A 268 12.33 -0.73 3.63
C ALA A 268 11.16 -1.71 3.61
N GLU A 269 11.13 -2.64 2.65
CA GLU A 269 10.14 -3.72 2.58
C GLU A 269 10.18 -4.61 3.84
N GLY A 270 11.37 -5.05 4.27
CA GLY A 270 11.52 -5.83 5.50
C GLY A 270 11.07 -5.07 6.74
N ALA A 271 11.40 -3.78 6.85
CA ALA A 271 10.96 -2.92 7.95
C ALA A 271 9.43 -2.73 7.95
N ALA A 272 8.81 -2.55 6.78
CA ALA A 272 7.37 -2.44 6.65
C ALA A 272 6.66 -3.75 7.03
N TRP A 273 7.18 -4.92 6.64
CA TRP A 273 6.66 -6.21 7.09
C TRP A 273 6.72 -6.36 8.61
N LEU A 274 7.85 -5.99 9.22
CA LEU A 274 8.00 -6.05 10.68
C LEU A 274 7.03 -5.08 11.37
N ALA A 275 6.89 -3.87 10.84
CA ALA A 275 5.95 -2.88 11.34
C ALA A 275 4.50 -3.38 11.23
N GLN A 276 4.10 -3.98 10.09
CA GLN A 276 2.77 -4.56 9.91
C GLN A 276 2.50 -5.71 10.88
N ILE A 277 3.42 -6.65 11.00
CA ILE A 277 3.28 -7.78 11.94
C ILE A 277 3.11 -7.26 13.36
N GLY A 278 4.02 -6.40 13.83
CA GLY A 278 3.95 -5.82 15.16
C GLY A 278 2.66 -5.06 15.41
N LEU A 279 2.27 -4.22 14.45
CA LEU A 279 1.05 -3.43 14.51
C LEU A 279 -0.20 -4.30 14.66
N PHE A 280 -0.42 -5.25 13.74
CA PHE A 280 -1.62 -6.08 13.77
C PHE A 280 -1.68 -7.01 14.98
N VAL A 281 -0.54 -7.50 15.46
CA VAL A 281 -0.49 -8.30 16.69
C VAL A 281 -0.88 -7.45 17.90
N ILE A 282 -0.35 -6.23 18.02
CA ILE A 282 -0.69 -5.31 19.12
C ILE A 282 -2.17 -4.91 19.06
N LEU A 283 -2.69 -4.61 17.87
CA LEU A 283 -4.10 -4.29 17.70
C LEU A 283 -5.00 -5.49 18.02
N GLY A 284 -4.55 -6.71 17.72
CA GLY A 284 -5.24 -7.94 18.12
C GLY A 284 -5.23 -8.18 19.62
N LEU A 285 -4.10 -7.88 20.30
CA LEU A 285 -3.97 -7.95 21.75
C LEU A 285 -4.90 -6.96 22.48
N LEU A 286 -5.18 -5.81 21.87
CA LEU A 286 -6.00 -4.75 22.43
C LEU A 286 -7.50 -5.10 22.40
N VAL A 287 -7.89 -6.07 21.59
CA VAL A 287 -9.29 -6.50 21.47
C VAL A 287 -9.68 -7.39 22.64
N SER A 288 -10.84 -7.08 23.24
CA SER A 288 -11.49 -7.95 24.23
C SER A 288 -12.58 -8.77 23.54
N PRO A 289 -12.37 -10.07 23.24
CA PRO A 289 -13.34 -10.90 22.52
C PRO A 289 -14.70 -10.99 23.18
N ASP A 290 -14.77 -10.87 24.51
CA ASP A 290 -16.02 -10.93 25.27
C ASP A 290 -16.93 -9.72 25.02
N GLU A 291 -16.37 -8.59 24.59
CA GLU A 291 -17.12 -7.37 24.26
C GLU A 291 -17.56 -7.32 22.79
N LEU A 292 -16.94 -8.13 21.92
CA LEU A 292 -17.23 -8.12 20.47
C LEU A 292 -18.67 -8.49 20.12
N PRO A 293 -19.35 -9.46 20.77
CA PRO A 293 -20.71 -9.85 20.38
C PRO A 293 -21.69 -8.68 20.34
N SER A 294 -21.55 -7.71 21.25
CA SER A 294 -22.41 -6.51 21.31
C SER A 294 -22.17 -5.56 20.13
N GLN A 295 -20.98 -5.61 19.51
CA GLN A 295 -20.59 -4.73 18.42
C GLN A 295 -20.73 -5.38 17.03
N ILE A 296 -21.12 -6.66 16.93
CA ILE A 296 -21.27 -7.34 15.64
C ILE A 296 -22.38 -6.69 14.81
N ILE A 297 -23.57 -6.51 15.38
CA ILE A 297 -24.71 -5.94 14.64
C ILE A 297 -24.46 -4.48 14.25
N PRO A 298 -24.04 -3.57 15.16
CA PRO A 298 -23.68 -2.22 14.80
C PRO A 298 -22.59 -2.18 13.71
N GLY A 299 -21.52 -2.97 13.87
CA GLY A 299 -20.44 -3.05 12.91
C GLY A 299 -20.87 -3.57 11.53
N LEU A 300 -21.76 -4.57 11.47
CA LEU A 300 -22.31 -5.04 10.19
C LEU A 300 -23.16 -3.96 9.49
N VAL A 301 -24.00 -3.25 10.24
CA VAL A 301 -24.84 -2.17 9.70
C VAL A 301 -23.95 -1.03 9.18
N ALA A 302 -22.99 -0.57 9.98
CA ALA A 302 -22.07 0.48 9.59
C ALA A 302 -21.19 0.06 8.40
N GLY A 303 -20.67 -1.17 8.40
CA GLY A 303 -19.88 -1.70 7.31
C GLY A 303 -20.67 -1.87 6.01
N LEU A 304 -21.92 -2.31 6.08
CA LEU A 304 -22.83 -2.34 4.91
C LEU A 304 -23.10 -0.92 4.40
N ALA A 305 -23.38 0.03 5.29
CA ALA A 305 -23.56 1.43 4.92
C ALA A 305 -22.28 2.01 4.27
N LEU A 306 -21.09 1.66 4.78
CA LEU A 306 -19.82 2.04 4.19
C LEU A 306 -19.66 1.51 2.76
N VAL A 307 -19.85 0.20 2.57
CA VAL A 307 -19.55 -0.46 1.29
C VAL A 307 -20.63 -0.21 0.24
N LEU A 308 -21.91 -0.14 0.64
CA LEU A 308 -23.04 -0.01 -0.29
C LEU A 308 -23.52 1.43 -0.49
N LEU A 309 -23.23 2.35 0.42
CA LEU A 309 -23.67 3.74 0.33
C LEU A 309 -22.48 4.70 0.28
N ALA A 310 -21.68 4.77 1.35
CA ALA A 310 -20.68 5.82 1.49
C ALA A 310 -19.61 5.74 0.39
N ARG A 311 -19.05 4.57 0.15
CA ARG A 311 -17.99 4.38 -0.85
C ARG A 311 -18.50 4.55 -2.29
N PRO A 312 -19.61 3.96 -2.74
CA PRO A 312 -20.13 4.21 -4.09
C PRO A 312 -20.49 5.67 -4.33
N ILE A 313 -21.18 6.34 -3.40
CA ILE A 313 -21.53 7.75 -3.52
C ILE A 313 -20.27 8.61 -3.64
N SER A 314 -19.27 8.37 -2.78
CA SER A 314 -17.98 9.05 -2.79
C SER A 314 -17.27 8.89 -4.15
N VAL A 315 -17.17 7.67 -4.67
CA VAL A 315 -16.50 7.40 -5.95
C VAL A 315 -17.26 8.04 -7.11
N VAL A 316 -18.59 7.93 -7.15
CA VAL A 316 -19.41 8.54 -8.21
C VAL A 316 -19.29 10.08 -8.21
N LEU A 317 -19.41 10.73 -7.05
CA LEU A 317 -19.30 12.18 -6.94
C LEU A 317 -17.87 12.67 -7.27
N SER A 318 -16.85 11.95 -6.82
CA SER A 318 -15.45 12.25 -7.16
C SER A 318 -15.20 12.08 -8.67
N SER A 319 -15.72 11.02 -9.27
CA SER A 319 -15.60 10.79 -10.71
C SER A 319 -16.33 11.86 -11.51
N LEU A 320 -17.47 12.33 -11.01
CA LEU A 320 -18.20 13.46 -11.62
C LEU A 320 -17.40 14.77 -11.52
N ALA A 321 -16.80 15.05 -10.36
CA ALA A 321 -15.95 16.22 -10.16
C ALA A 321 -14.75 16.21 -11.11
N VAL A 322 -14.05 15.07 -11.23
CA VAL A 322 -12.92 14.87 -12.15
C VAL A 322 -13.35 15.06 -13.62
N ARG A 323 -14.54 14.57 -13.99
CA ARG A 323 -15.09 14.72 -15.34
C ARG A 323 -15.47 16.18 -15.65
N LEU A 324 -16.10 16.88 -14.71
CA LEU A 324 -16.49 18.29 -14.86
C LEU A 324 -15.27 19.22 -15.01
N THR A 325 -14.19 18.92 -14.30
CA THR A 325 -12.91 19.65 -14.40
C THR A 325 -12.10 19.24 -15.63
N ARG A 326 -12.56 18.27 -16.43
CA ARG A 326 -11.86 17.70 -17.60
C ARG A 326 -10.47 17.18 -17.31
N ILE A 327 -10.20 16.83 -16.05
CA ILE A 327 -8.92 16.26 -15.62
C ILE A 327 -8.78 14.86 -16.17
N ASP A 328 -9.85 14.04 -16.04
CA ASP A 328 -9.83 12.64 -16.38
C ASP A 328 -11.25 12.09 -16.61
N HIS A 329 -11.34 10.84 -17.09
CA HIS A 329 -12.61 10.14 -17.26
C HIS A 329 -12.51 8.74 -16.63
N VAL A 330 -13.25 8.53 -15.56
CA VAL A 330 -13.39 7.23 -14.90
C VAL A 330 -14.64 6.54 -15.42
N SER A 331 -14.47 5.41 -16.10
CA SER A 331 -15.60 4.64 -16.64
C SER A 331 -16.48 4.05 -15.53
N TRP A 332 -17.75 3.72 -15.83
CA TRP A 332 -18.65 3.14 -14.83
C TRP A 332 -18.13 1.82 -14.26
N ARG A 333 -17.41 1.02 -15.08
CA ARG A 333 -16.77 -0.24 -14.65
C ARG A 333 -15.65 0.01 -13.64
N GLU A 334 -14.82 1.01 -13.90
CA GLU A 334 -13.78 1.44 -12.96
C GLU A 334 -14.40 2.00 -11.67
N GLN A 335 -15.50 2.77 -11.76
CA GLN A 335 -16.20 3.28 -10.57
C GLN A 335 -16.74 2.15 -9.68
N VAL A 336 -17.37 1.13 -10.26
CA VAL A 336 -17.84 -0.04 -9.51
C VAL A 336 -16.67 -0.78 -8.88
N PHE A 337 -15.57 -0.96 -9.60
CA PHE A 337 -14.38 -1.60 -9.08
C PHE A 337 -13.74 -0.79 -7.95
N LEU A 338 -13.52 0.52 -8.11
CA LEU A 338 -12.99 1.43 -7.08
C LEU A 338 -13.88 1.46 -5.83
N SER A 339 -15.20 1.39 -6.01
CA SER A 339 -16.15 1.34 -4.89
C SER A 339 -15.96 0.08 -4.06
N TRP A 340 -15.74 -1.07 -4.69
CA TRP A 340 -15.54 -2.34 -4.02
C TRP A 340 -14.11 -2.55 -3.51
N ALA A 341 -13.11 -1.99 -4.22
CA ALA A 341 -11.69 -2.15 -3.90
C ALA A 341 -11.21 -1.32 -2.70
N GLY A 342 -12.08 -0.53 -2.08
CA GLY A 342 -11.76 0.23 -0.88
C GLY A 342 -11.59 -0.66 0.34
N LEU A 343 -10.58 -1.54 0.33
CA LEU A 343 -10.26 -2.42 1.47
C LEU A 343 -9.83 -1.61 2.69
N ARG A 344 -10.21 -2.07 3.87
CA ARG A 344 -9.81 -1.50 5.15
C ARG A 344 -8.80 -2.44 5.81
N GLY A 345 -7.69 -1.88 6.28
CA GLY A 345 -6.63 -2.65 6.93
C GLY A 345 -6.31 -2.12 8.32
N ALA A 346 -5.01 -1.94 8.62
CA ALA A 346 -4.55 -1.46 9.90
C ALA A 346 -4.95 -0.02 10.20
N VAL A 347 -4.96 0.85 9.18
CA VAL A 347 -5.13 2.30 9.38
C VAL A 347 -6.40 2.63 10.16
N PRO A 348 -7.61 2.16 9.80
CA PRO A 348 -8.81 2.40 10.58
C PRO A 348 -8.71 1.93 12.03
N ILE A 349 -8.11 0.75 12.30
CA ILE A 349 -7.98 0.22 13.66
C ILE A 349 -7.02 1.09 14.49
N VAL A 350 -5.90 1.54 13.90
CA VAL A 350 -4.99 2.50 14.55
C VAL A 350 -5.70 3.82 14.81
N LEU A 351 -6.44 4.35 13.83
CA LEU A 351 -7.17 5.60 14.01
C LEU A 351 -8.22 5.51 15.13
N ALA A 352 -8.83 4.34 15.33
CA ALA A 352 -9.77 4.10 16.42
C ALA A 352 -9.10 4.13 17.81
N THR A 353 -7.78 3.93 17.92
CA THR A 353 -7.05 4.10 19.18
C THR A 353 -6.89 5.57 19.58
N ILE A 354 -6.97 6.52 18.64
CA ILE A 354 -6.80 7.96 18.91
C ILE A 354 -7.91 8.49 19.84
N PRO A 355 -9.20 8.35 19.51
CA PRO A 355 -10.28 8.76 20.42
C PRO A 355 -10.27 7.97 21.73
N TRP A 356 -9.88 6.69 21.71
CA TRP A 356 -9.77 5.90 22.94
C TRP A 356 -8.67 6.43 23.86
N ALA A 357 -7.48 6.67 23.36
CA ALA A 357 -6.38 7.27 24.12
C ALA A 357 -6.69 8.71 24.59
N ALA A 358 -7.51 9.45 23.84
CA ALA A 358 -7.99 10.78 24.24
C ALA A 358 -9.13 10.76 25.29
N GLY A 359 -9.60 9.59 25.70
CA GLY A 359 -10.67 9.44 26.69
C GLY A 359 -12.07 9.81 26.18
N VAL A 360 -12.32 9.71 24.88
CA VAL A 360 -13.65 9.96 24.30
C VAL A 360 -14.64 8.92 24.85
N PRO A 361 -15.79 9.33 25.40
CA PRO A 361 -16.79 8.39 25.88
C PRO A 361 -17.23 7.40 24.78
N GLY A 362 -17.28 6.11 25.11
CA GLY A 362 -17.66 5.05 24.14
C GLY A 362 -16.58 4.67 23.13
N ALA A 363 -15.38 5.26 23.17
CA ALA A 363 -14.33 5.00 22.18
C ALA A 363 -13.82 3.55 22.16
N LYS A 364 -13.88 2.82 23.29
CA LYS A 364 -13.56 1.39 23.31
C LYS A 364 -14.57 0.58 22.50
N ALA A 365 -15.86 0.88 22.63
CA ALA A 365 -16.92 0.25 21.83
C ALA A 365 -16.74 0.59 20.33
N LEU A 366 -16.41 1.85 20.02
CA LEU A 366 -16.09 2.30 18.66
C LEU A 366 -14.90 1.54 18.08
N PHE A 367 -13.84 1.30 18.87
CA PHE A 367 -12.68 0.50 18.46
C PHE A 367 -13.08 -0.94 18.12
N ASN A 368 -13.88 -1.58 19.00
CA ASN A 368 -14.37 -2.93 18.76
C ASN A 368 -15.29 -3.01 17.53
N GLU A 369 -16.10 -1.99 17.28
CA GLU A 369 -16.95 -1.89 16.08
C GLU A 369 -16.10 -1.78 14.80
N VAL A 370 -15.09 -0.89 14.79
CA VAL A 370 -14.14 -0.75 13.69
C VAL A 370 -13.39 -2.06 13.42
N PHE A 371 -12.97 -2.75 14.48
CA PHE A 371 -12.34 -4.06 14.38
C PHE A 371 -13.24 -5.07 13.67
N VAL A 372 -14.51 -5.19 14.08
CA VAL A 372 -15.49 -6.09 13.42
C VAL A 372 -15.63 -5.73 11.94
N ILE A 373 -15.78 -4.44 11.62
CA ILE A 373 -15.92 -3.97 10.23
C ILE A 373 -14.70 -4.38 9.41
N VAL A 374 -13.48 -4.09 9.90
CA VAL A 374 -12.25 -4.41 9.18
C VAL A 374 -12.13 -5.90 8.92
N VAL A 375 -12.36 -6.74 9.95
CA VAL A 375 -12.23 -8.19 9.80
C VAL A 375 -13.28 -8.73 8.83
N VAL A 376 -14.55 -8.44 9.02
CA VAL A 376 -15.63 -9.02 8.21
C VAL A 376 -15.56 -8.55 6.77
N PHE A 377 -15.42 -7.25 6.54
CA PHE A 377 -15.45 -6.73 5.18
C PHE A 377 -14.16 -7.01 4.41
N THR A 378 -13.01 -7.10 5.06
CA THR A 378 -11.78 -7.56 4.40
C THR A 378 -11.85 -9.03 3.98
N LEU A 379 -12.48 -9.89 4.82
CA LEU A 379 -12.76 -11.29 4.46
C LEU A 379 -13.71 -11.43 3.28
N ILE A 380 -14.68 -10.52 3.13
CA ILE A 380 -15.64 -10.56 2.01
C ILE A 380 -15.04 -9.93 0.76
N GLN A 381 -14.51 -8.72 0.86
CA GLN A 381 -14.05 -7.95 -0.29
C GLN A 381 -12.76 -8.52 -0.89
N GLY A 382 -11.78 -8.92 -0.06
CA GLY A 382 -10.48 -9.41 -0.53
C GLY A 382 -10.60 -10.55 -1.55
N PRO A 383 -11.23 -11.69 -1.20
CA PRO A 383 -11.40 -12.82 -2.12
C PRO A 383 -12.31 -12.54 -3.33
N THR A 384 -13.24 -11.58 -3.22
CA THR A 384 -14.18 -11.25 -4.28
C THR A 384 -13.65 -10.25 -5.31
N LEU A 385 -12.59 -9.50 -5.01
CA LEU A 385 -11.98 -8.54 -5.93
C LEU A 385 -11.53 -9.17 -7.27
N PRO A 386 -10.84 -10.31 -7.29
CA PRO A 386 -10.44 -10.96 -8.54
C PRO A 386 -11.63 -11.36 -9.41
N PHE A 387 -12.70 -11.84 -8.79
CA PHE A 387 -13.92 -12.18 -9.50
C PHE A 387 -14.57 -10.94 -10.11
N LEU A 388 -14.69 -9.86 -9.33
CA LEU A 388 -15.28 -8.61 -9.79
C LEU A 388 -14.49 -7.99 -10.96
N ALA A 389 -13.15 -7.98 -10.89
CA ALA A 389 -12.30 -7.49 -11.98
C ALA A 389 -12.55 -8.21 -13.29
N ARG A 390 -12.70 -9.55 -13.23
CA ARG A 390 -13.03 -10.38 -14.42
C ARG A 390 -14.42 -10.08 -14.97
N VAL A 391 -15.44 -10.01 -14.10
CA VAL A 391 -16.83 -9.73 -14.52
C VAL A 391 -16.94 -8.35 -15.17
N LEU A 392 -16.22 -7.35 -14.66
CA LEU A 392 -16.20 -6.00 -15.22
C LEU A 392 -15.32 -5.87 -16.49
N GLY A 393 -14.58 -6.93 -16.84
CA GLY A 393 -13.66 -6.91 -17.99
C GLY A 393 -12.48 -5.96 -17.78
N LEU A 394 -12.07 -5.77 -16.52
CA LEU A 394 -10.93 -4.95 -16.13
C LEU A 394 -9.64 -5.78 -15.96
N SER A 395 -9.74 -7.10 -15.95
CA SER A 395 -8.59 -7.98 -16.01
C SER A 395 -8.22 -8.21 -17.48
N ASN A 396 -7.00 -7.83 -17.84
CA ASN A 396 -6.44 -8.12 -19.17
C ASN A 396 -6.00 -9.58 -19.25
N ASP A 397 -6.95 -10.52 -19.16
CA ASP A 397 -6.66 -11.97 -19.29
C ASP A 397 -6.13 -12.36 -20.68
N GLY A 398 -6.11 -11.42 -21.64
CA GLY A 398 -5.63 -11.63 -23.02
C GLY A 398 -4.26 -11.04 -23.32
N GLU A 399 -3.73 -10.13 -22.50
CA GLU A 399 -2.34 -9.71 -22.61
C GLU A 399 -1.49 -10.74 -21.87
N ALA A 400 -0.59 -11.40 -22.60
CA ALA A 400 0.46 -12.24 -22.00
C ALA A 400 0.99 -11.53 -20.76
N ARG A 401 0.93 -12.17 -19.57
CA ARG A 401 1.49 -11.59 -18.33
C ARG A 401 2.77 -10.90 -18.69
N ASP A 402 2.82 -9.59 -18.47
CA ASP A 402 4.02 -8.81 -18.78
C ASP A 402 5.22 -9.58 -18.22
N LEU A 403 6.27 -9.67 -19.02
CA LEU A 403 7.50 -10.33 -18.61
C LEU A 403 7.87 -9.83 -17.23
N ASP A 404 8.02 -10.74 -16.31
CA ASP A 404 8.53 -10.43 -14.98
C ASP A 404 10.02 -10.08 -15.16
N VAL A 405 10.33 -8.79 -15.13
CA VAL A 405 11.68 -8.27 -15.33
C VAL A 405 12.15 -7.67 -14.03
N GLU A 406 12.90 -8.44 -13.28
CA GLU A 406 13.63 -7.92 -12.12
C GLU A 406 14.96 -7.33 -12.61
N ALA A 407 15.28 -6.11 -12.19
CA ALA A 407 16.53 -5.47 -12.53
C ALA A 407 17.40 -5.28 -11.30
N ALA A 408 18.60 -5.82 -11.34
CA ALA A 408 19.65 -5.58 -10.37
C ALA A 408 20.72 -4.67 -11.01
N PRO A 409 20.87 -3.41 -10.54
CA PRO A 409 21.93 -2.54 -11.06
C PRO A 409 23.31 -3.03 -10.62
N LEU A 410 24.22 -3.13 -11.56
CA LEU A 410 25.64 -3.37 -11.33
C LEU A 410 26.34 -2.01 -11.31
N GLU A 411 26.27 -1.33 -10.16
CA GLU A 411 26.66 0.08 -10.01
C GLU A 411 28.11 0.35 -10.41
N GLU A 412 29.05 -0.56 -10.08
CA GLU A 412 30.46 -0.45 -10.42
C GLU A 412 30.73 -0.56 -11.93
N LEU A 413 29.86 -1.25 -12.66
CA LEU A 413 30.05 -1.52 -14.09
C LEU A 413 29.19 -0.61 -14.99
N ASN A 414 28.40 0.33 -14.42
CA ASN A 414 27.41 1.13 -15.15
C ASN A 414 26.46 0.28 -16.03
N ALA A 415 26.18 -0.93 -15.59
CA ALA A 415 25.35 -1.91 -16.26
C ALA A 415 24.16 -2.32 -15.39
N ASP A 416 23.11 -2.79 -16.03
CA ASP A 416 21.95 -3.40 -15.37
C ASP A 416 21.87 -4.89 -15.74
N LEU A 417 21.60 -5.70 -14.75
CA LEU A 417 21.31 -7.12 -14.91
C LEU A 417 19.79 -7.29 -14.86
N LEU A 418 19.21 -7.72 -15.96
CA LEU A 418 17.78 -7.99 -16.06
C LEU A 418 17.55 -9.50 -15.94
N GLN A 419 16.78 -9.90 -14.94
CA GLN A 419 16.28 -11.26 -14.82
C GLN A 419 14.88 -11.31 -15.40
N VAL A 420 14.68 -12.14 -16.43
CA VAL A 420 13.43 -12.21 -17.20
C VAL A 420 12.94 -13.63 -17.19
N ARG A 421 11.75 -13.88 -16.63
CA ARG A 421 11.09 -15.18 -16.69
C ARG A 421 10.14 -15.23 -17.88
N ILE A 422 10.19 -16.28 -18.67
CA ILE A 422 9.29 -16.50 -19.83
C ILE A 422 7.99 -17.17 -19.34
N PRO A 423 6.88 -16.44 -19.30
CA PRO A 423 5.61 -17.03 -18.89
C PRO A 423 5.06 -18.03 -19.93
N PRO A 424 4.20 -18.98 -19.54
CA PRO A 424 3.67 -20.01 -20.42
C PRO A 424 2.97 -19.50 -21.70
N GLN A 425 2.39 -18.30 -21.63
CA GLN A 425 1.66 -17.67 -22.73
C GLN A 425 2.53 -16.77 -23.62
N SER A 426 3.80 -16.55 -23.24
CA SER A 426 4.70 -15.68 -23.99
C SER A 426 5.04 -16.23 -25.37
N LYS A 427 5.01 -15.35 -26.38
CA LYS A 427 5.48 -15.65 -27.74
C LYS A 427 7.01 -15.63 -27.88
N LEU A 428 7.75 -15.45 -26.78
CA LEU A 428 9.18 -15.70 -26.70
C LEU A 428 9.49 -17.21 -26.85
N HIS A 429 8.54 -18.09 -26.54
CA HIS A 429 8.71 -19.52 -26.76
C HIS A 429 8.97 -19.83 -28.24
N GLY A 430 10.08 -20.51 -28.51
CA GLY A 430 10.50 -20.89 -29.87
C GLY A 430 11.30 -19.80 -30.59
N VAL A 431 11.45 -18.60 -30.04
CA VAL A 431 12.29 -17.53 -30.56
C VAL A 431 13.76 -17.85 -30.27
N GLU A 432 14.65 -17.66 -31.23
CA GLU A 432 16.09 -17.80 -31.02
C GLU A 432 16.68 -16.51 -30.45
N VAL A 433 17.76 -16.63 -29.66
CA VAL A 433 18.35 -15.48 -28.94
C VAL A 433 18.73 -14.34 -29.90
N PHE A 434 19.26 -14.64 -31.08
CA PHE A 434 19.61 -13.58 -32.07
C PHE A 434 18.35 -12.88 -32.63
N GLU A 435 17.19 -13.56 -32.66
CA GLU A 435 15.93 -13.00 -33.16
C GLU A 435 15.31 -11.98 -32.17
N LEU A 436 15.78 -11.95 -30.93
CA LEU A 436 15.40 -10.91 -29.98
C LEU A 436 15.80 -9.51 -30.48
N ARG A 437 16.85 -9.43 -31.28
CA ARG A 437 17.38 -8.17 -31.84
C ARG A 437 17.56 -7.12 -30.75
N LEU A 438 18.26 -7.50 -29.68
CA LEU A 438 18.63 -6.59 -28.61
C LEU A 438 19.60 -5.51 -29.12
N PRO A 439 19.64 -4.31 -28.50
CA PRO A 439 20.67 -3.31 -28.78
C PRO A 439 22.08 -3.88 -28.64
N ALA A 440 23.06 -3.26 -29.32
CA ALA A 440 24.44 -3.73 -29.33
C ALA A 440 25.08 -3.85 -27.95
N ASP A 441 24.63 -2.98 -26.99
CA ASP A 441 25.11 -2.96 -25.61
C ASP A 441 24.28 -3.86 -24.67
N ALA A 442 23.56 -4.86 -25.22
CA ALA A 442 22.78 -5.80 -24.46
C ALA A 442 22.94 -7.23 -24.95
N ALA A 443 23.11 -8.16 -24.04
CA ALA A 443 23.28 -9.58 -24.35
C ALA A 443 22.54 -10.46 -23.33
N VAL A 444 21.98 -11.59 -23.82
CA VAL A 444 21.54 -12.69 -22.96
C VAL A 444 22.78 -13.46 -22.51
N THR A 445 23.14 -13.32 -21.26
CA THR A 445 24.40 -13.89 -20.71
C THR A 445 24.21 -15.30 -20.14
N MET A 446 22.98 -15.62 -19.68
CA MET A 446 22.67 -16.90 -19.12
C MET A 446 21.20 -17.25 -19.32
N VAL A 447 20.94 -18.53 -19.51
CA VAL A 447 19.60 -19.13 -19.47
C VAL A 447 19.54 -20.20 -18.40
N VAL A 448 18.54 -20.13 -17.53
CA VAL A 448 18.25 -21.18 -16.57
C VAL A 448 17.01 -21.95 -17.04
N ARG A 449 17.16 -23.23 -17.26
CA ARG A 449 16.13 -24.14 -17.73
C ARG A 449 16.09 -25.37 -16.86
N ASP A 450 14.94 -25.71 -16.31
CA ASP A 450 14.75 -26.88 -15.44
C ASP A 450 15.80 -26.99 -14.31
N GLY A 451 16.20 -25.83 -13.76
CA GLY A 451 17.21 -25.71 -12.69
C GLY A 451 18.67 -25.79 -13.18
N HIS A 452 18.92 -25.96 -14.48
CA HIS A 452 20.24 -25.97 -15.09
C HIS A 452 20.57 -24.64 -15.76
N SER A 453 21.71 -24.05 -15.40
CA SER A 453 22.20 -22.79 -15.98
C SER A 453 23.18 -23.08 -17.11
N PHE A 454 23.01 -22.38 -18.25
CA PHE A 454 23.96 -22.46 -19.37
C PHE A 454 24.08 -21.11 -20.08
N VAL A 455 25.20 -20.89 -20.74
CA VAL A 455 25.41 -19.69 -21.59
C VAL A 455 24.81 -19.97 -22.96
N PRO A 456 23.82 -19.17 -23.40
CA PRO A 456 23.20 -19.37 -24.69
C PRO A 456 24.08 -18.87 -25.84
N ASP A 457 23.96 -19.49 -26.97
CA ASP A 457 24.43 -18.97 -28.27
C ASP A 457 23.28 -18.25 -28.99
N GLY A 458 23.57 -17.62 -30.14
CA GLY A 458 22.57 -16.93 -30.94
C GLY A 458 21.45 -17.84 -31.44
N SER A 459 21.71 -19.14 -31.67
CA SER A 459 20.76 -20.14 -32.18
C SER A 459 19.97 -20.82 -31.08
N THR A 460 20.26 -20.51 -29.80
CA THR A 460 19.56 -21.08 -28.66
C THR A 460 18.09 -20.67 -28.68
N ARG A 461 17.18 -21.66 -28.78
CA ARG A 461 15.73 -21.45 -28.75
C ARG A 461 15.25 -21.34 -27.33
N LEU A 462 14.53 -20.24 -27.06
CA LEU A 462 13.91 -19.95 -25.77
C LEU A 462 12.69 -20.85 -25.54
N ARG A 463 12.50 -21.32 -24.30
CA ARG A 463 11.37 -22.17 -23.90
C ARG A 463 10.54 -21.50 -22.82
N ARG A 464 9.34 -22.02 -22.62
CA ARG A 464 8.47 -21.64 -21.50
C ARG A 464 9.20 -21.95 -20.19
N ASP A 465 8.99 -21.10 -19.20
CA ASP A 465 9.59 -21.16 -17.87
C ASP A 465 11.12 -20.97 -17.84
N ASP A 466 11.80 -20.74 -18.99
CA ASP A 466 13.19 -20.29 -18.98
C ASP A 466 13.31 -18.97 -18.21
N GLN A 467 14.38 -18.85 -17.44
CA GLN A 467 14.80 -17.60 -16.84
C GLN A 467 16.02 -17.09 -17.61
N LEU A 468 15.90 -15.88 -18.15
CA LEU A 468 16.96 -15.23 -18.90
C LEU A 468 17.68 -14.23 -18.01
N LEU A 469 19.01 -14.22 -18.06
CA LEU A 469 19.83 -13.18 -17.48
C LEU A 469 20.35 -12.31 -18.62
N VAL A 470 19.90 -11.06 -18.66
CA VAL A 470 20.27 -10.11 -19.73
C VAL A 470 21.07 -8.98 -19.11
N VAL A 471 22.29 -8.78 -19.58
CA VAL A 471 23.13 -7.63 -19.21
C VAL A 471 22.93 -6.53 -20.22
N THR A 472 22.76 -5.31 -19.75
CA THR A 472 22.61 -4.12 -20.60
C THR A 472 23.19 -2.88 -19.90
N THR A 473 23.49 -1.84 -20.65
CA THR A 473 23.88 -0.55 -20.04
C THR A 473 22.66 0.13 -19.44
N ALA A 474 22.86 0.93 -18.38
CA ALA A 474 21.80 1.68 -17.73
C ALA A 474 21.03 2.60 -18.71
N ALA A 475 21.69 3.10 -19.76
CA ALA A 475 21.08 3.92 -20.80
C ALA A 475 20.12 3.12 -21.71
N GLN A 476 20.44 1.87 -22.00
CA GLN A 476 19.69 1.01 -22.93
C GLN A 476 18.65 0.13 -22.23
N ARG A 477 18.63 0.09 -20.91
CA ARG A 477 17.72 -0.75 -20.11
C ARG A 477 16.28 -0.67 -20.60
N ARG A 478 15.72 0.55 -20.71
CA ARG A 478 14.32 0.74 -21.14
C ARG A 478 14.07 0.21 -22.54
N THR A 479 15.02 0.38 -23.46
CA THR A 479 14.91 -0.12 -24.83
C THR A 479 14.90 -1.65 -24.86
N VAL A 480 15.74 -2.27 -24.04
CA VAL A 480 15.79 -3.73 -23.88
C VAL A 480 14.50 -4.29 -23.29
N GLU A 481 14.02 -3.70 -22.20
CA GLU A 481 12.75 -4.10 -21.55
C GLU A 481 11.59 -3.99 -22.55
N LYS A 482 11.45 -2.87 -23.25
CA LYS A 482 10.42 -2.67 -24.27
C LYS A 482 10.53 -3.72 -25.37
N ARG A 483 11.72 -3.98 -25.86
CA ARG A 483 11.94 -4.98 -26.91
C ARG A 483 11.55 -6.38 -26.47
N LEU A 484 11.94 -6.81 -25.28
CA LEU A 484 11.56 -8.10 -24.71
C LEU A 484 10.05 -8.23 -24.53
N ARG A 485 9.39 -7.19 -24.03
CA ARG A 485 7.92 -7.14 -23.90
C ARG A 485 7.21 -7.22 -25.24
N ALA A 486 7.68 -6.45 -26.24
CA ALA A 486 7.14 -6.48 -27.59
C ALA A 486 7.21 -7.89 -28.19
N VAL A 487 8.37 -8.56 -28.07
CA VAL A 487 8.55 -9.93 -28.56
C VAL A 487 7.69 -10.93 -27.77
N SER A 488 7.56 -10.73 -26.46
CA SER A 488 6.68 -11.56 -25.62
C SER A 488 5.21 -11.49 -26.06
N ARG A 489 4.74 -10.31 -26.48
CA ARG A 489 3.33 -10.09 -26.89
C ARG A 489 3.05 -10.52 -28.31
N ARG A 490 3.95 -10.22 -29.27
CA ARG A 490 3.71 -10.39 -30.72
C ARG A 490 4.74 -11.28 -31.44
N GLY A 491 5.69 -11.88 -30.71
CA GLY A 491 6.74 -12.72 -31.27
C GLY A 491 7.84 -11.91 -31.97
N LYS A 492 8.75 -12.60 -32.67
CA LYS A 492 9.93 -12.02 -33.31
C LYS A 492 9.65 -10.88 -34.32
N LEU A 493 8.45 -10.84 -34.88
CA LEU A 493 8.01 -9.82 -35.84
C LEU A 493 7.24 -8.67 -35.17
N ALA A 494 7.31 -8.51 -33.86
CA ALA A 494 6.57 -7.48 -33.10
C ALA A 494 6.71 -6.08 -33.72
N GLY A 495 7.91 -5.67 -34.12
CA GLY A 495 8.16 -4.35 -34.75
C GLY A 495 7.46 -4.17 -36.11
N TRP A 496 7.24 -5.24 -36.87
CA TRP A 496 6.49 -5.19 -38.13
C TRP A 496 5.00 -4.95 -37.92
N TYR A 497 4.48 -5.37 -36.77
CA TYR A 497 3.08 -5.18 -36.39
C TYR A 497 2.88 -3.91 -35.54
N GLY A 498 3.86 -3.01 -35.46
CA GLY A 498 3.77 -1.77 -34.72
C GLY A 498 3.76 -1.95 -33.19
N GLU A 499 4.14 -3.11 -32.67
CA GLU A 499 4.23 -3.36 -31.24
C GLU A 499 5.55 -2.79 -30.70
N THR A 500 5.43 -1.78 -29.82
CA THR A 500 6.58 -1.06 -29.25
C THR A 500 7.00 -1.61 -27.89
N GLY A 501 6.15 -2.41 -27.23
CA GLY A 501 6.40 -2.93 -25.88
C GLY A 501 6.18 -1.92 -24.76
N ASP A 502 5.42 -0.84 -25.05
CA ASP A 502 5.04 0.18 -24.07
C ASP A 502 3.94 -0.27 -23.13
#